data_7ae355129b38b1fdaf45c055432fc2f4
#
_entry.id   7ae355129b38b1fdaf45c055432fc2f4
#
_cell.length_a   1.000
_cell.length_b   1.000
_cell.length_c   1.000
_cell.angle_alpha   90.00
_cell.angle_beta   90.00
_cell.angle_gamma   90.00
#
_symmetry.space_group_name_H-M   'P 1'
#
loop_
_entity.id
_entity.type
_entity.pdbx_description
1 polymer ?
#
loop_
_entity_poly.entity_id
_entity_poly.type
_entity_poly.pdbx_seq_one_letter_code
_entity_poly.pdbx_strand_id
1 'polypeptide(L)'
;MISCIPDERTIRTALSLASRAPSFHDAQPWLWRVASDSLHLYADTDRRGPDTDVESRGVLLSCGASLHHCVAALAALGWRTKVQWLPDAAEPEHLAALELYPHPASALDVMLASAIPRPT
;
A
#
# COMPACT_ATOMS: atom_id res chain seq x y z
N MET A 1 22.22 -9.44 -7.78
CA MET A 1 22.06 -8.09 -7.26
C MET A 1 21.17 -8.12 -6.04
N ILE A 2 21.61 -7.49 -4.99
CA ILE A 2 20.86 -7.48 -3.74
C ILE A 2 19.68 -6.53 -3.92
N SER A 3 18.46 -6.99 -3.63
CA SER A 3 17.32 -6.11 -3.62
C SER A 3 17.51 -5.13 -2.44
N CYS A 4 17.46 -3.84 -2.72
CA CYS A 4 17.55 -2.82 -1.70
C CYS A 4 16.16 -2.39 -1.31
N ILE A 5 15.95 -2.24 -0.02
CA ILE A 5 14.75 -1.59 0.45
C ILE A 5 15.07 -0.11 0.68
N PRO A 6 14.14 0.81 0.44
CA PRO A 6 14.36 2.22 0.75
C PRO A 6 14.68 2.42 2.23
N ASP A 7 15.31 3.55 2.55
CA ASP A 7 15.58 3.89 3.94
C ASP A 7 14.26 4.07 4.71
N GLU A 8 14.38 4.07 6.03
CA GLU A 8 13.20 4.15 6.91
C GLU A 8 12.37 5.41 6.64
N ARG A 9 13.02 6.53 6.36
CA ARG A 9 12.32 7.79 6.08
C ARG A 9 11.47 7.68 4.82
N THR A 10 12.01 7.10 3.76
CA THR A 10 11.29 6.91 2.49
C THR A 10 10.09 6.00 2.69
N ILE A 11 10.27 4.89 3.38
CA ILE A 11 9.18 3.96 3.67
C ILE A 11 8.10 4.63 4.51
N ARG A 12 8.49 5.36 5.55
CA ARG A 12 7.54 6.05 6.41
C ARG A 12 6.74 7.08 5.64
N THR A 13 7.39 7.82 4.74
CA THR A 13 6.70 8.80 3.88
C THR A 13 5.70 8.11 2.97
N ALA A 14 6.11 7.03 2.31
CA ALA A 14 5.23 6.30 1.40
C ALA A 14 4.02 5.71 2.13
N LEU A 15 4.21 5.13 3.30
CA LEU A 15 3.12 4.55 4.08
C LEU A 15 2.19 5.61 4.65
N SER A 16 2.74 6.77 5.02
CA SER A 16 1.93 7.91 5.44
C SER A 16 1.00 8.36 4.31
N LEU A 17 1.52 8.43 3.08
CA LEU A 17 0.71 8.79 1.90
C LEU A 17 -0.31 7.69 1.58
N ALA A 18 0.06 6.43 1.73
CA ALA A 18 -0.86 5.31 1.54
C ALA A 18 -2.04 5.38 2.51
N SER A 19 -1.80 5.87 3.72
CA SER A 19 -2.84 5.99 4.75
C SER A 19 -3.84 7.12 4.47
N ARG A 20 -3.58 7.97 3.47
CA ARG A 20 -4.52 9.01 3.04
C ARG A 20 -5.56 8.49 2.05
N ALA A 21 -5.50 7.20 1.69
CA ALA A 21 -6.47 6.62 0.77
C ALA A 21 -7.87 6.65 1.39
N PRO A 22 -8.91 6.82 0.56
CA PRO A 22 -10.28 6.71 1.08
C PRO A 22 -10.56 5.30 1.57
N SER A 23 -11.30 5.18 2.65
CA SER A 23 -11.65 3.89 3.20
C SER A 23 -13.15 3.81 3.48
N PHE A 24 -13.67 2.60 3.41
CA PHE A 24 -15.08 2.34 3.67
C PHE A 24 -15.36 2.66 5.14
N HIS A 25 -16.32 3.54 5.39
CA HIS A 25 -16.65 4.06 6.74
C HIS A 25 -15.44 4.66 7.47
N ASP A 26 -14.45 5.14 6.72
CA ASP A 26 -13.24 5.77 7.29
C ASP A 26 -12.52 4.86 8.29
N ALA A 27 -12.58 3.56 8.08
CA ALA A 27 -12.05 2.57 9.01
C ALA A 27 -10.56 2.30 8.84
N GLN A 28 -9.97 2.67 7.70
CA GLN A 28 -8.58 2.39 7.37
C GLN A 28 -8.22 0.92 7.65
N PRO A 29 -8.83 -0.03 6.92
CA PRO A 29 -8.76 -1.45 7.27
C PRO A 29 -7.52 -2.16 6.73
N TRP A 30 -6.41 -1.46 6.60
CA TRP A 30 -5.16 -2.00 6.08
C TRP A 30 -4.09 -2.05 7.16
N LEU A 31 -3.24 -3.07 7.06
CA LEU A 31 -2.03 -3.20 7.86
C LEU A 31 -0.85 -3.32 6.91
N TRP A 32 0.12 -2.44 7.08
CA TRP A 32 1.36 -2.49 6.31
C TRP A 32 2.47 -3.05 7.18
N ARG A 33 3.21 -4.02 6.66
CA ARG A 33 4.38 -4.58 7.33
C ARG A 33 5.62 -4.38 6.48
N VAL A 34 6.71 -4.02 7.12
CA VAL A 34 8.00 -3.83 6.47
C VAL A 34 8.86 -5.05 6.79
N ALA A 35 9.25 -5.79 5.75
CA ALA A 35 10.21 -6.87 5.86
C ALA A 35 11.59 -6.39 5.42
N SER A 36 12.60 -7.25 5.49
CA SER A 36 13.97 -6.86 5.16
C SER A 36 14.15 -6.45 3.70
N ASP A 37 13.32 -6.96 2.79
CA ASP A 37 13.46 -6.76 1.36
C ASP A 37 12.14 -6.47 0.65
N SER A 38 11.05 -6.29 1.39
CA SER A 38 9.73 -6.12 0.77
C SER A 38 8.76 -5.42 1.73
N LEU A 39 7.68 -4.90 1.15
CA LEU A 39 6.54 -4.39 1.90
C LEU A 39 5.37 -5.33 1.74
N HIS A 40 4.55 -5.47 2.77
CA HIS A 40 3.41 -6.36 2.76
C HIS A 40 2.15 -5.65 3.19
N LEU A 41 1.08 -5.86 2.44
CA LEU A 41 -0.23 -5.30 2.74
C LEU A 41 -1.15 -6.42 3.21
N TYR A 42 -1.73 -6.21 4.39
CA TYR A 42 -2.71 -7.13 4.96
C TYR A 42 -4.04 -6.41 5.16
N ALA A 43 -5.13 -7.15 5.01
CA ALA A 43 -6.42 -6.66 5.47
C ALA A 43 -6.51 -6.81 6.98
N ASP A 44 -6.96 -5.74 7.66
CA ASP A 44 -7.17 -5.79 9.11
C ASP A 44 -8.58 -6.30 9.37
N THR A 45 -8.69 -7.61 9.59
CA THR A 45 -9.98 -8.25 9.78
C THR A 45 -10.66 -7.87 11.09
N ASP A 46 -9.89 -7.42 12.07
CA ASP A 46 -10.44 -6.97 13.36
C ASP A 46 -11.22 -5.67 13.24
N ARG A 47 -10.98 -4.92 12.15
CA ARG A 47 -11.70 -3.66 11.89
C ARG A 47 -12.92 -3.84 11.01
N ARG A 48 -13.19 -5.08 10.59
CA ARG A 48 -14.45 -5.36 9.88
C ARG A 48 -15.60 -5.36 10.89
N GLY A 49 -16.71 -4.78 10.47
CA GLY A 49 -17.95 -4.93 11.19
C GLY A 49 -18.52 -6.34 11.00
N PRO A 50 -19.84 -6.52 11.20
CA PRO A 50 -20.47 -7.81 10.96
C PRO A 50 -20.08 -8.33 9.58
N ASP A 51 -19.83 -9.61 9.48
CA ASP A 51 -19.31 -10.24 8.26
C ASP A 51 -20.37 -10.25 7.16
N THR A 52 -20.44 -9.14 6.43
CA THR A 52 -21.32 -9.00 5.28
C THR A 52 -20.51 -8.87 4.01
N ASP A 53 -21.08 -9.29 2.87
CA ASP A 53 -20.42 -9.14 1.57
C ASP A 53 -20.11 -7.69 1.26
N VAL A 54 -20.97 -6.76 1.65
CA VAL A 54 -20.77 -5.34 1.42
C VAL A 54 -19.55 -4.83 2.19
N GLU A 55 -19.40 -5.23 3.44
CA GLU A 55 -18.26 -4.81 4.26
C GLU A 55 -16.97 -5.43 3.77
N SER A 56 -16.99 -6.70 3.36
CA SER A 56 -15.81 -7.36 2.80
C SER A 56 -15.33 -6.67 1.54
N ARG A 57 -16.26 -6.28 0.64
CA ARG A 57 -15.91 -5.51 -0.56
C ARG A 57 -15.34 -4.16 -0.20
N GLY A 58 -15.93 -3.49 0.79
CA GLY A 58 -15.43 -2.19 1.25
C GLY A 58 -14.01 -2.26 1.78
N VAL A 59 -13.69 -3.30 2.54
CA VAL A 59 -12.33 -3.54 3.02
C VAL A 59 -11.36 -3.73 1.86
N LEU A 60 -11.71 -4.58 0.89
CA LEU A 60 -10.85 -4.84 -0.25
C LEU A 60 -10.64 -3.61 -1.12
N LEU A 61 -11.67 -2.82 -1.36
CA LEU A 61 -11.57 -1.58 -2.11
C LEU A 61 -10.68 -0.57 -1.38
N SER A 62 -10.84 -0.46 -0.08
CA SER A 62 -10.03 0.45 0.74
C SER A 62 -8.56 0.04 0.72
N CYS A 63 -8.27 -1.24 0.87
CA CYS A 63 -6.89 -1.75 0.81
C CYS A 63 -6.28 -1.53 -0.58
N GLY A 64 -7.07 -1.73 -1.65
CA GLY A 64 -6.62 -1.46 -3.01
C GLY A 64 -6.27 0.00 -3.23
N ALA A 65 -7.06 0.92 -2.68
CA ALA A 65 -6.78 2.35 -2.75
C ALA A 65 -5.49 2.70 -2.00
N SER A 66 -5.28 2.13 -0.82
CA SER A 66 -4.04 2.33 -0.05
C SER A 66 -2.83 1.81 -0.84
N LEU A 67 -2.95 0.65 -1.47
CA LEU A 67 -1.89 0.09 -2.29
C LEU A 67 -1.55 1.01 -3.46
N HIS A 68 -2.58 1.52 -4.15
CA HIS A 68 -2.38 2.43 -5.28
C HIS A 68 -1.62 3.69 -4.85
N HIS A 69 -2.01 4.28 -3.73
CA HIS A 69 -1.31 5.46 -3.19
C HIS A 69 0.13 5.13 -2.81
N CYS A 70 0.36 3.97 -2.23
CA CYS A 70 1.71 3.52 -1.85
C CYS A 70 2.60 3.40 -3.08
N VAL A 71 2.11 2.75 -4.14
CA VAL A 71 2.86 2.57 -5.40
C VAL A 71 3.18 3.93 -6.02
N ALA A 72 2.20 4.84 -6.06
CA ALA A 72 2.40 6.18 -6.63
C ALA A 72 3.42 6.98 -5.81
N ALA A 73 3.34 6.92 -4.49
CA ALA A 73 4.28 7.62 -3.62
C ALA A 73 5.70 7.08 -3.78
N LEU A 74 5.86 5.77 -3.84
CA LEU A 74 7.18 5.15 -4.02
C LEU A 74 7.77 5.51 -5.38
N ALA A 75 6.95 5.54 -6.44
CA ALA A 75 7.42 5.94 -7.76
C ALA A 75 7.97 7.37 -7.75
N ALA A 76 7.29 8.28 -7.07
CA ALA A 76 7.76 9.67 -6.94
C ALA A 76 9.04 9.77 -6.12
N LEU A 77 9.26 8.83 -5.20
CA LEU A 77 10.45 8.80 -4.35
C LEU A 77 11.62 8.03 -4.98
N GLY A 78 11.46 7.58 -6.22
CA GLY A 78 12.53 6.91 -6.95
C GLY A 78 12.54 5.40 -6.80
N TRP A 79 11.39 4.79 -6.53
CA TRP A 79 11.28 3.34 -6.37
C TRP A 79 10.15 2.79 -7.20
N ARG A 80 10.45 1.75 -7.97
CA ARG A 80 9.44 0.99 -8.70
C ARG A 80 9.05 -0.24 -7.88
N THR A 81 7.79 -0.61 -7.97
CA THR A 81 7.26 -1.75 -7.23
C THR A 81 6.90 -2.88 -8.19
N LYS A 82 7.15 -4.10 -7.75
CA LYS A 82 6.60 -5.30 -8.37
C LYS A 82 5.62 -5.89 -7.37
N VAL A 83 4.35 -5.91 -7.73
CA VAL A 83 3.29 -6.34 -6.83
C VAL A 83 2.96 -7.80 -7.11
N GLN A 84 3.00 -8.62 -6.07
CA GLN A 84 2.50 -9.99 -6.11
C GLN A 84 1.20 -10.04 -5.31
N TRP A 85 0.11 -10.36 -5.99
CA TRP A 85 -1.21 -10.43 -5.36
C TRP A 85 -1.40 -11.77 -4.69
N LEU A 86 -1.96 -11.77 -3.47
CA LEU A 86 -2.30 -12.97 -2.72
C LEU A 86 -1.13 -13.96 -2.70
N PRO A 87 0.03 -13.54 -2.16
CA PRO A 87 1.26 -14.33 -2.25
C PRO A 87 1.20 -15.66 -1.51
N ASP A 88 0.32 -15.79 -0.54
CA ASP A 88 0.16 -17.03 0.23
C ASP A 88 -1.32 -17.40 0.26
N ALA A 89 -1.66 -18.50 -0.43
CA ALA A 89 -3.05 -18.98 -0.46
C ALA A 89 -3.56 -19.39 0.91
N ALA A 90 -2.69 -19.74 1.85
CA ALA A 90 -3.07 -20.09 3.21
C ALA A 90 -3.38 -18.85 4.08
N GLU A 91 -3.00 -17.66 3.63
CA GLU A 91 -3.26 -16.40 4.34
C GLU A 91 -4.04 -15.45 3.43
N PRO A 92 -5.37 -15.59 3.33
CA PRO A 92 -6.15 -14.74 2.44
C PRO A 92 -6.16 -13.27 2.84
N GLU A 93 -5.84 -12.93 4.09
CA GLU A 93 -5.71 -11.55 4.54
C GLU A 93 -4.42 -10.89 4.04
N HIS A 94 -3.42 -11.69 3.62
CA HIS A 94 -2.19 -11.17 3.03
C HIS A 94 -2.46 -10.80 1.56
N LEU A 95 -2.84 -9.56 1.32
CA LEU A 95 -3.36 -9.14 0.02
C LEU A 95 -2.29 -8.94 -1.03
N ALA A 96 -1.12 -8.42 -0.63
CA ALA A 96 -0.07 -8.11 -1.60
C ALA A 96 1.29 -8.11 -0.94
N ALA A 97 2.30 -8.48 -1.72
CA ALA A 97 3.71 -8.31 -1.39
C ALA A 97 4.35 -7.44 -2.47
N LEU A 98 5.11 -6.43 -2.05
CA LEU A 98 5.74 -5.48 -2.94
C LEU A 98 7.24 -5.63 -2.87
N GLU A 99 7.87 -5.99 -4.00
CA GLU A 99 9.31 -5.90 -4.16
C GLU A 99 9.64 -4.51 -4.70
N LEU A 100 10.72 -3.91 -4.20
CA LEU A 100 11.08 -2.54 -4.52
C LEU A 100 12.40 -2.50 -5.27
N TYR A 101 12.45 -1.66 -6.32
CA TYR A 101 13.66 -1.45 -7.12
C TYR A 101 13.92 0.03 -7.27
N PRO A 102 15.19 0.46 -7.17
CA PRO A 102 15.51 1.85 -7.49
C PRO A 102 15.17 2.14 -8.95
N HIS A 103 14.47 3.24 -9.18
CA HIS A 103 14.12 3.68 -10.52
C HIS A 103 13.89 5.19 -10.50
N PRO A 104 14.56 5.98 -11.34
CA PRO A 104 14.39 7.42 -11.31
C PRO A 104 12.94 7.81 -11.52
N ALA A 105 12.45 8.73 -10.69
CA ALA A 105 11.09 9.23 -10.81
C ALA A 105 10.94 10.06 -12.07
N SER A 106 9.87 9.82 -12.82
CA SER A 106 9.51 10.66 -13.96
C SER A 106 8.68 11.86 -13.51
N ALA A 107 8.53 12.85 -14.38
CA ALA A 107 7.66 13.97 -14.11
C ALA A 107 6.20 13.52 -13.85
N LEU A 108 5.76 12.50 -14.58
CA LEU A 108 4.42 11.93 -14.37
C LEU A 108 4.29 11.28 -13.00
N ASP A 109 5.33 10.55 -12.54
CA ASP A 109 5.32 9.93 -11.22
C ASP A 109 5.14 10.97 -10.12
N VAL A 110 5.88 12.07 -10.21
CA VAL A 110 5.78 13.17 -9.24
C VAL A 110 4.40 13.81 -9.29
N MET A 111 3.87 13.99 -10.48
CA MET A 111 2.53 14.57 -10.67
C MET A 111 1.45 13.70 -10.04
N LEU A 112 1.50 12.38 -10.27
CA LEU A 112 0.51 11.47 -9.73
C LEU A 112 0.57 11.43 -8.20
N ALA A 113 1.77 11.43 -7.62
CA ALA A 113 1.91 11.45 -6.16
C ALA A 113 1.39 12.75 -5.56
N SER A 114 1.57 13.88 -6.25
CA SER A 114 1.09 15.17 -5.76
C SER A 114 -0.44 15.27 -5.78
N ALA A 115 -1.10 14.37 -6.51
CA ALA A 115 -2.57 14.31 -6.54
C ALA A 115 -3.14 13.52 -5.35
N ILE A 116 -2.30 12.87 -4.53
CA ILE A 116 -2.77 12.14 -3.35
C ILE A 116 -3.40 13.14 -2.36
N PRO A 117 -4.63 12.88 -1.88
CA PRO A 117 -5.31 13.82 -0.99
C PRO A 117 -4.53 14.08 0.29
N ARG A 118 -4.60 15.31 0.79
CA ARG A 118 -4.04 15.65 2.08
C ARG A 118 -5.03 15.25 3.18
N PRO A 119 -4.54 14.90 4.38
CA PRO A 119 -5.44 14.64 5.49
C PRO A 119 -6.21 15.92 5.84
N THR A 120 -7.49 15.74 6.08
CA THR A 120 -8.35 16.82 6.54
C THR A 120 -8.18 17.03 8.04
#